data_fe113d3c016be1a27f2758f416f9ebd5
#
_entry.id   fe113d3c016be1a27f2758f416f9ebd5
#
_cell.length_a   1.000
_cell.length_b   1.000
_cell.length_c   1.000
_cell.angle_alpha   90.00
_cell.angle_beta   90.00
_cell.angle_gamma   90.00
#
_symmetry.space_group_name_H-M   'P 1'
#
loop_
_entity.id
_entity.type
_entity.pdbx_description
1 polymer ?
#
loop_
_entity_poly.entity_id
_entity_poly.type
_entity_poly.pdbx_seq_one_letter_code
_entity_poly.pdbx_strand_id
1 'polypeptide(L)'
;MNQGTVLVTGGAKRIGKAISLKLSSDGFSIAIHYNKSSKDAFELVEIIRSNGGVADAFEADLNNSEEVSKLIPKIHSTMGNISGIVNNASLFSFDDLLSISDDSWNEHMNINAKSPILLIRDLYNLNDGKNQASVVNILDQKIVNPNPDYLSYTASKFTLLGLTDTLARSLAPKLRINAVAPGHTIASPEQSDSGFSKSQSETPLGTGPSPEDIADSVSYLMQAKSVTGQIIFVDSGERFLSRKRDVVFETES
;
A
#
# COMPACT_ATOMS: atom_id res chain seq x y z
N MET A 1 -9.98 12.68 19.72
CA MET A 1 -8.97 11.90 20.50
C MET A 1 -7.97 11.35 19.51
N ASN A 2 -6.67 11.42 19.78
CA ASN A 2 -5.64 10.86 18.90
C ASN A 2 -5.71 9.31 18.92
N GLN A 3 -5.88 8.69 17.75
CA GLN A 3 -5.97 7.23 17.59
C GLN A 3 -4.59 6.53 17.50
N GLY A 4 -3.51 7.28 17.72
CA GLY A 4 -2.13 6.83 17.58
C GLY A 4 -1.56 7.14 16.21
N THR A 5 -0.29 6.77 16.01
CA THR A 5 0.43 7.04 14.76
C THR A 5 0.29 5.89 13.77
N VAL A 6 0.02 6.19 12.51
CA VAL A 6 0.01 5.23 11.40
C VAL A 6 1.15 5.56 10.43
N LEU A 7 2.00 4.58 10.17
CA LEU A 7 2.98 4.66 9.09
C LEU A 7 2.28 4.37 7.75
N VAL A 8 2.42 5.27 6.77
CA VAL A 8 1.98 5.04 5.39
C VAL A 8 3.22 5.00 4.50
N THR A 9 3.60 3.82 4.01
CA THR A 9 4.76 3.70 3.10
C THR A 9 4.39 4.23 1.71
N GLY A 10 5.31 5.03 1.09
CA GLY A 10 4.98 5.75 -0.14
C GLY A 10 3.80 6.72 0.04
N GLY A 11 3.64 7.28 1.25
CA GLY A 11 2.47 8.08 1.65
C GLY A 11 2.39 9.47 1.01
N ALA A 12 3.42 9.92 0.28
CA ALA A 12 3.52 11.29 -0.22
C ALA A 12 2.70 11.57 -1.50
N LYS A 13 2.41 10.56 -2.30
CA LYS A 13 1.83 10.70 -3.65
C LYS A 13 0.72 9.68 -3.93
N ARG A 14 -0.04 9.96 -5.01
CA ARG A 14 -0.99 9.00 -5.61
C ARG A 14 -1.93 8.41 -4.54
N ILE A 15 -2.15 7.10 -4.53
CA ILE A 15 -2.99 6.39 -3.54
C ILE A 15 -2.50 6.65 -2.10
N GLY A 16 -1.18 6.64 -1.85
CA GLY A 16 -0.61 6.89 -0.53
C GLY A 16 -0.98 8.25 0.04
N LYS A 17 -1.03 9.30 -0.80
CA LYS A 17 -1.48 10.64 -0.39
C LYS A 17 -2.95 10.64 0.03
N ALA A 18 -3.82 10.00 -0.74
CA ALA A 18 -5.25 9.90 -0.40
C ALA A 18 -5.44 9.13 0.94
N ILE A 19 -4.73 8.03 1.13
CA ILE A 19 -4.73 7.27 2.38
C ILE A 19 -4.25 8.14 3.56
N SER A 20 -3.14 8.87 3.39
CA SER A 20 -2.59 9.74 4.44
C SER A 20 -3.57 10.83 4.85
N LEU A 21 -4.22 11.48 3.87
CA LEU A 21 -5.23 12.51 4.13
C LEU A 21 -6.47 11.94 4.82
N LYS A 22 -6.97 10.81 4.34
CA LYS A 22 -8.14 10.14 4.92
C LYS A 22 -7.90 9.73 6.37
N LEU A 23 -6.81 9.02 6.65
CA LEU A 23 -6.48 8.59 8.01
C LEU A 23 -6.24 9.78 8.96
N SER A 24 -5.65 10.88 8.46
CA SER A 24 -5.53 12.11 9.24
C SER A 24 -6.90 12.70 9.59
N SER A 25 -7.83 12.75 8.65
CA SER A 25 -9.20 13.23 8.90
C SER A 25 -9.98 12.35 9.89
N ASP A 26 -9.63 11.07 9.97
CA ASP A 26 -10.19 10.12 10.92
C ASP A 26 -9.53 10.21 12.32
N GLY A 27 -8.56 11.10 12.51
CA GLY A 27 -7.93 11.39 13.80
C GLY A 27 -6.66 10.60 14.11
N PHE A 28 -6.04 9.95 13.13
CA PHE A 28 -4.70 9.38 13.28
C PHE A 28 -3.60 10.43 13.07
N SER A 29 -2.50 10.29 13.78
CA SER A 29 -1.23 10.94 13.43
C SER A 29 -0.57 10.18 12.29
N ILE A 30 -0.01 10.87 11.30
CA ILE A 30 0.50 10.24 10.08
C ILE A 30 2.02 10.33 9.98
N ALA A 31 2.69 9.19 9.98
CA ALA A 31 4.09 9.08 9.59
C ALA A 31 4.16 8.81 8.08
N ILE A 32 4.51 9.84 7.31
CA ILE A 32 4.57 9.76 5.84
C ILE A 32 5.96 9.27 5.44
N HIS A 33 6.04 8.00 4.99
CA HIS A 33 7.30 7.51 4.43
C HIS A 33 7.45 7.90 2.95
N TYR A 34 8.67 8.27 2.57
CA TYR A 34 9.09 8.53 1.19
C TYR A 34 10.51 8.00 0.93
N ASN A 35 10.87 7.76 -0.34
CA ASN A 35 12.25 7.50 -0.77
C ASN A 35 12.81 8.79 -1.41
N LYS A 36 12.40 9.13 -2.64
CA LYS A 36 12.94 10.27 -3.42
C LYS A 36 11.99 11.48 -3.45
N SER A 37 10.78 11.38 -2.93
CA SER A 37 9.73 12.41 -3.04
C SER A 37 9.68 13.33 -1.82
N SER A 38 10.82 13.86 -1.39
CA SER A 38 10.92 14.71 -0.20
C SER A 38 10.00 15.93 -0.28
N LYS A 39 10.01 16.65 -1.40
CA LYS A 39 9.16 17.84 -1.60
C LYS A 39 7.69 17.51 -1.37
N ASP A 40 7.16 16.47 -2.04
CA ASP A 40 5.74 16.09 -1.91
C ASP A 40 5.42 15.62 -0.48
N ALA A 41 6.36 14.96 0.20
CA ALA A 41 6.17 14.51 1.57
C ALA A 41 6.05 15.69 2.54
N PHE A 42 6.93 16.69 2.46
CA PHE A 42 6.86 17.86 3.30
C PHE A 42 5.66 18.76 2.97
N GLU A 43 5.31 18.91 1.70
CA GLU A 43 4.07 19.62 1.31
C GLU A 43 2.82 18.94 1.92
N LEU A 44 2.76 17.60 1.91
CA LEU A 44 1.65 16.87 2.51
C LEU A 44 1.62 16.99 4.04
N VAL A 45 2.78 17.01 4.70
CA VAL A 45 2.88 17.31 6.15
C VAL A 45 2.23 18.66 6.45
N GLU A 46 2.57 19.70 5.70
CA GLU A 46 2.01 21.04 5.90
C GLU A 46 0.50 21.09 5.63
N ILE A 47 0.00 20.38 4.61
CA ILE A 47 -1.44 20.26 4.33
C ILE A 47 -2.16 19.60 5.52
N ILE A 48 -1.64 18.50 6.05
CA ILE A 48 -2.24 17.79 7.18
C ILE A 48 -2.23 18.70 8.43
N ARG A 49 -1.13 19.37 8.71
CA ARG A 49 -0.98 20.27 9.87
C ARG A 49 -1.91 21.48 9.77
N SER A 50 -2.05 22.07 8.59
CA SER A 50 -2.96 23.21 8.37
C SER A 50 -4.43 22.83 8.55
N ASN A 51 -4.78 21.56 8.36
CA ASN A 51 -6.11 21.02 8.63
C ASN A 51 -6.28 20.53 10.09
N GLY A 52 -5.33 20.84 10.97
CA GLY A 52 -5.39 20.50 12.41
C GLY A 52 -4.94 19.08 12.74
N GLY A 53 -4.43 18.32 11.77
CA GLY A 53 -3.86 16.98 11.96
C GLY A 53 -2.41 17.03 12.46
N VAL A 54 -1.87 15.83 12.76
CA VAL A 54 -0.47 15.64 13.16
C VAL A 54 0.20 14.75 12.10
N ALA A 55 1.30 15.23 11.53
CA ALA A 55 2.08 14.44 10.56
C ALA A 55 3.56 14.79 10.64
N ASP A 56 4.39 13.84 10.24
CA ASP A 56 5.82 14.05 9.98
C ASP A 56 6.29 13.15 8.83
N ALA A 57 7.43 13.50 8.21
CA ALA A 57 7.96 12.82 7.03
C ALA A 57 9.23 12.03 7.38
N PHE A 58 9.33 10.80 6.85
CA PHE A 58 10.42 9.86 7.14
C PHE A 58 10.99 9.29 5.86
N GLU A 59 12.27 9.54 5.63
CA GLU A 59 13.00 9.00 4.48
C GLU A 59 13.54 7.62 4.78
N ALA A 60 13.38 6.69 3.84
CA ALA A 60 14.05 5.40 3.80
C ALA A 60 13.98 4.81 2.39
N ASP A 61 15.01 4.08 1.97
CA ASP A 61 14.96 3.20 0.81
C ASP A 61 14.46 1.81 1.24
N LEU A 62 13.27 1.43 0.80
CA LEU A 62 12.69 0.12 1.14
C LEU A 62 13.43 -1.06 0.46
N ASN A 63 14.28 -0.81 -0.51
CA ASN A 63 15.19 -1.81 -1.05
C ASN A 63 16.36 -2.11 -0.10
N ASN A 64 16.64 -1.20 0.85
CA ASN A 64 17.71 -1.30 1.84
C ASN A 64 17.18 -1.78 3.20
N SER A 65 17.43 -3.05 3.55
CA SER A 65 16.93 -3.64 4.80
C SER A 65 17.47 -2.94 6.07
N GLU A 66 18.65 -2.29 6.01
CA GLU A 66 19.19 -1.55 7.14
C GLU A 66 18.39 -0.27 7.39
N GLU A 67 18.02 0.46 6.34
CA GLU A 67 17.17 1.65 6.45
C GLU A 67 15.76 1.29 6.93
N VAL A 68 15.18 0.21 6.38
CA VAL A 68 13.88 -0.32 6.82
C VAL A 68 13.87 -0.60 8.32
N SER A 69 14.94 -1.23 8.87
CA SER A 69 15.01 -1.58 10.28
C SER A 69 15.09 -0.37 11.22
N LYS A 70 15.51 0.80 10.72
CA LYS A 70 15.57 2.05 11.49
C LYS A 70 14.24 2.82 11.48
N LEU A 71 13.33 2.52 10.56
CA LEU A 71 12.14 3.33 10.30
C LEU A 71 11.14 3.30 11.48
N ILE A 72 10.73 2.13 11.94
CA ILE A 72 9.79 1.99 13.07
C ILE A 72 10.36 2.60 14.37
N PRO A 73 11.61 2.31 14.79
CA PRO A 73 12.20 2.96 15.95
C PRO A 73 12.25 4.50 15.84
N LYS A 74 12.59 5.03 14.66
CA LYS A 74 12.64 6.49 14.42
C LYS A 74 11.27 7.12 14.54
N ILE A 75 10.24 6.53 13.93
CA ILE A 75 8.85 7.01 14.03
C ILE A 75 8.40 7.00 15.49
N HIS A 76 8.64 5.89 16.21
CA HIS A 76 8.25 5.78 17.61
C HIS A 76 8.91 6.85 18.50
N SER A 77 10.19 7.11 18.30
CA SER A 77 10.90 8.14 19.09
C SER A 77 10.42 9.56 18.78
N THR A 78 9.92 9.82 17.56
CA THR A 78 9.49 11.15 17.10
C THR A 78 8.01 11.41 17.36
N MET A 79 7.16 10.43 17.09
CA MET A 79 5.68 10.58 17.07
C MET A 79 4.97 9.75 18.14
N GLY A 80 5.69 8.98 18.92
CA GLY A 80 5.12 8.14 19.99
C GLY A 80 4.51 6.84 19.49
N ASN A 81 3.44 6.39 20.15
CA ASN A 81 2.84 5.07 19.91
C ASN A 81 2.38 4.85 18.47
N ILE A 82 2.86 3.79 17.84
CA ILE A 82 2.47 3.38 16.50
C ILE A 82 1.30 2.40 16.61
N SER A 83 0.12 2.82 16.16
CA SER A 83 -1.11 2.03 16.16
C SER A 83 -1.33 1.24 14.86
N GLY A 84 -0.52 1.49 13.82
CA GLY A 84 -0.61 0.70 12.59
C GLY A 84 0.34 1.08 11.48
N ILE A 85 0.29 0.25 10.43
CA ILE A 85 1.06 0.41 9.20
C ILE A 85 0.13 0.22 8.00
N VAL A 86 0.28 1.08 6.99
CA VAL A 86 -0.24 0.84 5.65
C VAL A 86 0.96 0.61 4.72
N ASN A 87 1.14 -0.64 4.29
CA ASN A 87 2.16 -1.02 3.31
C ASN A 87 1.65 -0.70 1.90
N ASN A 88 1.81 0.57 1.49
CA ASN A 88 1.34 1.08 0.21
C ASN A 88 2.48 1.25 -0.82
N ALA A 89 3.71 1.52 -0.40
CA ALA A 89 4.84 1.63 -1.32
C ALA A 89 4.96 0.39 -2.21
N SER A 90 5.16 0.62 -3.50
CA SER A 90 5.28 -0.46 -4.48
C SER A 90 6.18 -0.04 -5.63
N LEU A 91 7.08 -0.91 -6.03
CA LEU A 91 7.74 -0.86 -7.31
C LEU A 91 6.81 -1.51 -8.35
N PHE A 92 6.60 -0.83 -9.47
CA PHE A 92 5.86 -1.32 -10.62
C PHE A 92 6.65 -0.96 -11.87
N SER A 93 7.44 -1.88 -12.35
CA SER A 93 8.22 -1.77 -13.58
C SER A 93 8.03 -3.02 -14.41
N PHE A 94 8.03 -2.84 -15.73
CA PHE A 94 7.77 -3.92 -16.67
C PHE A 94 8.93 -4.92 -16.68
N ASP A 95 8.58 -6.18 -16.58
CA ASP A 95 9.36 -7.34 -17.01
C ASP A 95 8.41 -8.49 -17.39
N ASP A 96 8.93 -9.45 -18.12
CA ASP A 96 8.28 -10.70 -18.48
C ASP A 96 9.27 -11.86 -18.37
N LEU A 97 8.85 -13.07 -18.76
CA LEU A 97 9.73 -14.26 -18.70
C LEU A 97 11.03 -14.10 -19.51
N LEU A 98 11.04 -13.30 -20.55
CA LEU A 98 12.20 -13.15 -21.45
C LEU A 98 13.12 -12.00 -21.00
N SER A 99 12.61 -11.02 -20.29
CA SER A 99 13.34 -9.81 -19.87
C SER A 99 13.66 -9.75 -18.38
N ILE A 100 13.15 -10.71 -17.58
CA ILE A 100 13.41 -10.78 -16.14
C ILE A 100 14.91 -10.90 -15.84
N SER A 101 15.37 -10.17 -14.81
CA SER A 101 16.74 -10.22 -14.30
C SER A 101 16.75 -10.40 -12.79
N ASP A 102 17.89 -10.81 -12.22
CA ASP A 102 18.06 -10.90 -10.77
C ASP A 102 17.81 -9.55 -10.10
N ASP A 103 18.24 -8.45 -10.70
CA ASP A 103 18.04 -7.10 -10.16
C ASP A 103 16.54 -6.74 -10.15
N SER A 104 15.84 -6.89 -11.29
CA SER A 104 14.40 -6.61 -11.37
C SER A 104 13.62 -7.45 -10.36
N TRP A 105 13.88 -8.76 -10.29
CA TRP A 105 13.26 -9.66 -9.34
C TRP A 105 13.51 -9.25 -7.90
N ASN A 106 14.77 -9.03 -7.53
CA ASN A 106 15.16 -8.70 -6.17
C ASN A 106 14.59 -7.35 -5.71
N GLU A 107 14.59 -6.32 -6.57
CA GLU A 107 13.98 -5.02 -6.25
C GLU A 107 12.49 -5.15 -5.96
N HIS A 108 11.71 -5.82 -6.83
CA HIS A 108 10.29 -6.05 -6.58
C HIS A 108 10.04 -6.82 -5.29
N MET A 109 10.78 -7.90 -5.07
CA MET A 109 10.64 -8.70 -3.84
C MET A 109 11.04 -7.93 -2.58
N ASN A 110 12.12 -7.16 -2.63
CA ASN A 110 12.57 -6.38 -1.48
C ASN A 110 11.56 -5.28 -1.11
N ILE A 111 11.10 -4.50 -2.09
CA ILE A 111 10.22 -3.35 -1.84
C ILE A 111 8.79 -3.80 -1.56
N ASN A 112 8.22 -4.70 -2.38
CA ASN A 112 6.80 -5.02 -2.33
C ASN A 112 6.43 -6.12 -1.33
N ALA A 113 7.40 -6.96 -0.92
CA ALA A 113 7.12 -8.10 -0.04
C ALA A 113 8.00 -8.11 1.22
N LYS A 114 9.33 -8.06 1.09
CA LYS A 114 10.25 -8.20 2.22
C LYS A 114 10.17 -7.00 3.18
N SER A 115 10.18 -5.77 2.68
CA SER A 115 10.12 -4.58 3.54
C SER A 115 8.82 -4.50 4.35
N PRO A 116 7.62 -4.79 3.80
CA PRO A 116 6.39 -4.95 4.58
C PRO A 116 6.54 -5.91 5.77
N ILE A 117 7.17 -7.07 5.56
CA ILE A 117 7.36 -8.06 6.65
C ILE A 117 8.29 -7.52 7.73
N LEU A 118 9.39 -6.87 7.34
CA LEU A 118 10.33 -6.30 8.29
C LEU A 118 9.68 -5.21 9.15
N LEU A 119 8.87 -4.34 8.53
CA LEU A 119 8.11 -3.30 9.23
C LEU A 119 7.06 -3.91 10.18
N ILE A 120 6.35 -4.96 9.76
CA ILE A 120 5.38 -5.68 10.60
C ILE A 120 6.09 -6.33 11.79
N ARG A 121 7.24 -7.00 11.57
CA ARG A 121 8.07 -7.58 12.62
C ARG A 121 8.48 -6.53 13.66
N ASP A 122 8.96 -5.38 13.20
CA ASP A 122 9.46 -4.33 14.07
C ASP A 122 8.31 -3.66 14.85
N LEU A 123 7.13 -3.48 14.23
CA LEU A 123 5.92 -3.06 14.95
C LEU A 123 5.49 -4.10 15.98
N TYR A 124 5.51 -5.40 15.65
CA TYR A 124 5.15 -6.46 16.58
C TYR A 124 6.07 -6.48 17.81
N ASN A 125 7.38 -6.30 17.60
CA ASN A 125 8.36 -6.27 18.68
C ASN A 125 8.20 -5.02 19.58
N LEU A 126 7.85 -3.88 18.98
CA LEU A 126 7.64 -2.62 19.69
C LEU A 126 6.33 -2.61 20.49
N ASN A 127 5.28 -3.24 19.99
CA ASN A 127 3.95 -3.23 20.61
C ASN A 127 3.98 -4.09 21.91
N ASP A 128 3.63 -3.50 23.04
CA ASP A 128 3.60 -4.15 24.36
C ASP A 128 2.36 -5.05 24.59
N GLY A 129 1.46 -5.14 23.64
CA GLY A 129 0.24 -5.96 23.68
C GLY A 129 -0.94 -5.33 24.43
N LYS A 130 -0.80 -4.14 25.01
CA LYS A 130 -1.90 -3.45 25.68
C LYS A 130 -2.95 -2.92 24.72
N ASN A 131 -2.48 -2.52 23.53
CA ASN A 131 -3.35 -2.03 22.47
C ASN A 131 -3.11 -2.84 21.20
N GLN A 132 -4.22 -3.28 20.57
CA GLN A 132 -4.14 -3.96 19.29
C GLN A 132 -3.77 -2.97 18.20
N ALA A 133 -2.74 -3.29 17.40
CA ALA A 133 -2.39 -2.51 16.22
C ALA A 133 -2.97 -3.14 14.94
N SER A 134 -3.03 -2.36 13.86
CA SER A 134 -3.60 -2.76 12.58
C SER A 134 -2.60 -2.59 11.44
N VAL A 135 -2.52 -3.57 10.57
CA VAL A 135 -1.74 -3.50 9.32
C VAL A 135 -2.67 -3.68 8.13
N VAL A 136 -2.52 -2.81 7.13
CA VAL A 136 -3.21 -2.95 5.85
C VAL A 136 -2.17 -3.01 4.74
N ASN A 137 -2.14 -4.12 4.00
CA ASN A 137 -1.28 -4.31 2.83
C ASN A 137 -2.03 -3.89 1.56
N ILE A 138 -1.41 -3.06 0.72
CA ILE A 138 -1.98 -2.74 -0.60
C ILE A 138 -1.48 -3.78 -1.60
N LEU A 139 -2.40 -4.64 -2.01
CA LEU A 139 -2.22 -5.67 -3.02
C LEU A 139 -2.53 -5.12 -4.43
N ASP A 140 -3.14 -5.94 -5.25
CA ASP A 140 -3.59 -5.64 -6.61
C ASP A 140 -4.69 -6.64 -6.99
N GLN A 141 -5.67 -6.28 -7.81
CA GLN A 141 -6.69 -7.21 -8.31
C GLN A 141 -6.08 -8.37 -9.12
N LYS A 142 -4.87 -8.20 -9.68
CA LYS A 142 -4.10 -9.23 -10.41
C LYS A 142 -3.88 -10.52 -9.62
N ILE A 143 -3.95 -10.47 -8.29
CA ILE A 143 -3.80 -11.68 -7.44
C ILE A 143 -4.87 -12.75 -7.68
N VAL A 144 -5.98 -12.42 -8.30
CA VAL A 144 -7.05 -13.38 -8.65
C VAL A 144 -7.29 -13.49 -10.16
N ASN A 145 -6.69 -12.60 -10.96
CA ASN A 145 -6.80 -12.59 -12.41
C ASN A 145 -5.46 -12.18 -13.05
N PRO A 146 -4.37 -12.98 -12.87
CA PRO A 146 -3.06 -12.63 -13.38
C PRO A 146 -3.00 -12.70 -14.91
N ASN A 147 -2.21 -11.80 -15.49
CA ASN A 147 -1.78 -11.83 -16.88
C ASN A 147 -0.24 -11.97 -16.94
N PRO A 148 0.38 -12.26 -18.09
CA PRO A 148 1.82 -12.55 -18.17
C PRO A 148 2.74 -11.34 -18.00
N ASP A 149 2.20 -10.12 -18.05
CA ASP A 149 2.97 -8.89 -17.97
C ASP A 149 3.31 -8.52 -16.52
N TYR A 150 4.41 -7.79 -16.30
CA TYR A 150 4.88 -7.37 -14.98
C TYR A 150 5.09 -8.57 -14.05
N LEU A 151 5.92 -9.52 -14.49
CA LEU A 151 6.08 -10.84 -13.83
C LEU A 151 6.58 -10.72 -12.40
N SER A 152 7.71 -10.00 -12.18
CA SER A 152 8.28 -9.84 -10.83
C SER A 152 7.37 -9.06 -9.90
N TYR A 153 6.69 -8.03 -10.41
CA TYR A 153 5.66 -7.31 -9.66
C TYR A 153 4.54 -8.27 -9.22
N THR A 154 3.98 -9.02 -10.17
CA THR A 154 2.89 -9.97 -9.90
C THR A 154 3.31 -10.99 -8.85
N ALA A 155 4.50 -11.60 -8.99
CA ALA A 155 5.05 -12.54 -8.01
C ALA A 155 5.18 -11.91 -6.61
N SER A 156 5.64 -10.65 -6.53
CA SER A 156 5.77 -9.94 -5.25
C SER A 156 4.42 -9.69 -4.57
N LYS A 157 3.36 -9.40 -5.35
CA LYS A 157 2.00 -9.24 -4.81
C LYS A 157 1.38 -10.57 -4.36
N PHE A 158 1.63 -11.67 -5.06
CA PHE A 158 1.25 -13.02 -4.58
C PHE A 158 2.00 -13.41 -3.30
N THR A 159 3.26 -13.04 -3.18
CA THR A 159 4.02 -13.23 -1.94
C THR A 159 3.38 -12.46 -0.79
N LEU A 160 3.09 -11.18 -0.97
CA LEU A 160 2.45 -10.34 0.05
C LEU A 160 1.04 -10.83 0.41
N LEU A 161 0.29 -11.38 -0.56
CA LEU A 161 -1.01 -12.03 -0.33
C LEU A 161 -0.88 -13.21 0.65
N GLY A 162 0.02 -14.18 0.36
CA GLY A 162 0.22 -15.34 1.21
C GLY A 162 0.69 -14.98 2.62
N LEU A 163 1.53 -13.93 2.71
CA LEU A 163 2.00 -13.40 3.99
C LEU A 163 0.89 -12.68 4.77
N THR A 164 -0.05 -12.03 4.10
CA THR A 164 -1.20 -11.38 4.75
C THR A 164 -2.01 -12.41 5.55
N ASP A 165 -2.39 -13.53 4.97
CA ASP A 165 -3.14 -14.59 5.67
C ASP A 165 -2.30 -15.25 6.78
N THR A 166 -1.05 -15.62 6.47
CA THR A 166 -0.15 -16.28 7.42
C THR A 166 0.10 -15.42 8.67
N LEU A 167 0.40 -14.12 8.47
CA LEU A 167 0.67 -13.21 9.58
C LEU A 167 -0.60 -12.84 10.36
N ALA A 168 -1.76 -12.75 9.70
CA ALA A 168 -3.04 -12.55 10.40
C ALA A 168 -3.30 -13.66 11.42
N ARG A 169 -2.94 -14.91 11.08
CA ARG A 169 -3.09 -16.07 11.98
C ARG A 169 -2.08 -16.06 13.13
N SER A 170 -0.83 -15.74 12.82
CA SER A 170 0.27 -15.91 13.79
C SER A 170 0.43 -14.72 14.74
N LEU A 171 -0.01 -13.51 14.37
CA LEU A 171 0.23 -12.29 15.15
C LEU A 171 -0.99 -11.83 15.96
N ALA A 172 -2.14 -12.48 15.79
CA ALA A 172 -3.32 -12.23 16.64
C ALA A 172 -3.02 -12.70 18.09
N PRO A 173 -3.59 -12.05 19.11
CA PRO A 173 -4.48 -10.88 19.06
C PRO A 173 -3.77 -9.52 19.00
N LYS A 174 -2.43 -9.51 18.99
CA LYS A 174 -1.58 -8.31 19.13
C LYS A 174 -1.65 -7.41 17.91
N LEU A 175 -1.65 -8.01 16.71
CA LEU A 175 -1.82 -7.33 15.44
C LEU A 175 -2.99 -7.93 14.65
N ARG A 176 -3.73 -7.07 13.94
CA ARG A 176 -4.63 -7.45 12.85
C ARG A 176 -3.92 -7.17 11.53
N ILE A 177 -4.00 -8.09 10.60
CA ILE A 177 -3.39 -7.95 9.27
C ILE A 177 -4.50 -8.15 8.23
N ASN A 178 -4.72 -7.15 7.39
CA ASN A 178 -5.70 -7.19 6.31
C ASN A 178 -5.07 -6.63 5.03
N ALA A 179 -5.81 -6.66 3.93
CA ALA A 179 -5.37 -6.10 2.67
C ALA A 179 -6.50 -5.39 1.92
N VAL A 180 -6.12 -4.43 1.07
CA VAL A 180 -6.95 -3.87 0.02
C VAL A 180 -6.30 -4.24 -1.31
N ALA A 181 -7.10 -4.69 -2.28
CA ALA A 181 -6.67 -5.03 -3.63
C ALA A 181 -7.32 -4.05 -4.63
N PRO A 182 -6.61 -2.98 -5.00
CA PRO A 182 -7.10 -2.01 -5.99
C PRO A 182 -7.21 -2.61 -7.39
N GLY A 183 -8.16 -2.09 -8.17
CA GLY A 183 -8.14 -2.15 -9.62
C GLY A 183 -7.32 -1.00 -10.22
N HIS A 184 -7.50 -0.75 -11.50
CA HIS A 184 -6.80 0.29 -12.23
C HIS A 184 -7.28 1.69 -11.80
N THR A 185 -6.59 2.26 -10.81
CA THR A 185 -7.03 3.45 -10.06
C THR A 185 -6.43 4.75 -10.58
N ILE A 186 -5.19 4.73 -11.05
CA ILE A 186 -4.46 5.91 -11.54
C ILE A 186 -3.65 5.49 -12.77
N ALA A 187 -3.67 6.33 -13.81
CA ALA A 187 -2.91 6.08 -15.03
C ALA A 187 -1.43 5.77 -14.74
N SER A 188 -0.89 4.77 -15.44
CA SER A 188 0.56 4.49 -15.48
C SER A 188 1.26 5.59 -16.27
N PRO A 189 2.58 5.83 -16.04
CA PRO A 189 3.33 6.82 -16.82
C PRO A 189 3.31 6.57 -18.34
N GLU A 190 3.18 5.32 -18.75
CA GLU A 190 3.16 4.88 -20.16
C GLU A 190 1.74 4.91 -20.77
N GLN A 191 0.71 5.24 -19.98
CA GLN A 191 -0.68 5.22 -20.42
C GLN A 191 -1.18 6.62 -20.78
N SER A 192 -1.85 6.73 -21.92
CA SER A 192 -2.53 7.96 -22.33
C SER A 192 -3.82 8.19 -21.52
N ASP A 193 -4.29 9.44 -21.49
CA ASP A 193 -5.56 9.78 -20.83
C ASP A 193 -6.75 9.04 -21.47
N SER A 194 -6.72 8.84 -22.79
CA SER A 194 -7.75 8.08 -23.52
C SER A 194 -7.71 6.59 -23.19
N GLY A 195 -6.51 5.99 -23.13
CA GLY A 195 -6.31 4.60 -22.72
C GLY A 195 -6.76 4.36 -21.28
N PHE A 196 -6.41 5.29 -20.37
CA PHE A 196 -6.89 5.23 -19.00
C PHE A 196 -8.43 5.33 -18.91
N SER A 197 -9.05 6.31 -19.60
CA SER A 197 -10.50 6.46 -19.62
C SER A 197 -11.22 5.22 -20.19
N LYS A 198 -10.65 4.61 -21.23
CA LYS A 198 -11.14 3.36 -21.81
C LYS A 198 -11.08 2.23 -20.78
N SER A 199 -9.95 2.03 -20.11
CA SER A 199 -9.80 0.98 -19.09
C SER A 199 -10.80 1.11 -17.95
N GLN A 200 -11.07 2.33 -17.52
CA GLN A 200 -12.05 2.64 -16.48
C GLN A 200 -13.48 2.29 -16.92
N SER A 201 -13.83 2.63 -18.17
CA SER A 201 -15.19 2.38 -18.71
C SER A 201 -15.48 0.89 -19.00
N GLU A 202 -14.45 0.07 -19.19
CA GLU A 202 -14.58 -1.37 -19.43
C GLU A 202 -14.87 -2.18 -18.17
N THR A 203 -14.72 -1.60 -16.98
CA THR A 203 -15.02 -2.31 -15.74
C THR A 203 -16.52 -2.63 -15.63
N PRO A 204 -16.93 -3.70 -14.92
CA PRO A 204 -18.34 -4.02 -14.74
C PRO A 204 -19.22 -2.90 -14.18
N LEU A 205 -18.66 -1.99 -13.38
CA LEU A 205 -19.38 -0.82 -12.87
C LEU A 205 -19.39 0.36 -13.86
N GLY A 206 -18.64 0.27 -14.98
CA GLY A 206 -18.52 1.35 -15.98
C GLY A 206 -17.66 2.54 -15.54
N THR A 207 -17.07 2.46 -14.36
CA THR A 207 -16.12 3.43 -13.81
C THR A 207 -15.08 2.69 -12.99
N GLY A 208 -13.81 3.08 -13.05
CA GLY A 208 -12.78 2.50 -12.19
C GLY A 208 -12.80 3.12 -10.78
N PRO A 209 -12.08 2.51 -9.83
CA PRO A 209 -11.97 3.05 -8.48
C PRO A 209 -11.12 4.33 -8.45
N SER A 210 -11.45 5.24 -7.56
CA SER A 210 -10.64 6.41 -7.24
C SER A 210 -9.63 6.13 -6.10
N PRO A 211 -8.59 6.96 -5.93
CA PRO A 211 -7.71 6.87 -4.75
C PRO A 211 -8.47 7.02 -3.43
N GLU A 212 -9.55 7.77 -3.41
CA GLU A 212 -10.42 8.00 -2.27
C GLU A 212 -11.18 6.72 -1.87
N ASP A 213 -11.66 5.94 -2.84
CA ASP A 213 -12.32 4.63 -2.58
C ASP A 213 -11.35 3.64 -1.91
N ILE A 214 -10.08 3.66 -2.35
CA ILE A 214 -9.03 2.86 -1.71
C ILE A 214 -8.79 3.35 -0.27
N ALA A 215 -8.68 4.66 -0.08
CA ALA A 215 -8.42 5.27 1.22
C ALA A 215 -9.55 4.98 2.22
N ASP A 216 -10.81 5.01 1.79
CA ASP A 216 -11.98 4.67 2.61
C ASP A 216 -11.94 3.20 3.07
N SER A 217 -11.58 2.29 2.18
CA SER A 217 -11.43 0.87 2.49
C SER A 217 -10.28 0.62 3.47
N VAL A 218 -9.15 1.31 3.31
CA VAL A 218 -8.03 1.29 4.26
C VAL A 218 -8.48 1.80 5.63
N SER A 219 -9.18 2.94 5.67
CA SER A 219 -9.70 3.52 6.91
C SER A 219 -10.62 2.56 7.66
N TYR A 220 -11.55 1.91 6.94
CA TYR A 220 -12.41 0.87 7.52
C TYR A 220 -11.58 -0.24 8.17
N LEU A 221 -10.59 -0.82 7.46
CA LEU A 221 -9.78 -1.92 7.99
C LEU A 221 -8.87 -1.48 9.15
N MET A 222 -8.40 -0.24 9.15
CA MET A 222 -7.64 0.31 10.28
C MET A 222 -8.46 0.35 11.57
N GLN A 223 -9.77 0.60 11.48
CA GLN A 223 -10.68 0.79 12.63
C GLN A 223 -11.51 -0.45 12.99
N ALA A 224 -11.69 -1.40 12.08
CA ALA A 224 -12.54 -2.60 12.23
C ALA A 224 -11.91 -3.64 13.17
N LYS A 225 -12.13 -3.52 14.47
CA LYS A 225 -11.48 -4.30 15.55
C LYS A 225 -11.65 -5.82 15.46
N SER A 226 -12.69 -6.30 14.79
CA SER A 226 -13.01 -7.74 14.65
C SER A 226 -12.68 -8.30 13.28
N VAL A 227 -11.91 -7.56 12.44
CA VAL A 227 -11.55 -7.96 11.07
C VAL A 227 -10.05 -8.21 10.98
N THR A 228 -9.68 -9.44 10.61
CA THR A 228 -8.29 -9.83 10.32
C THR A 228 -8.27 -10.91 9.25
N GLY A 229 -7.21 -11.00 8.45
CA GLY A 229 -7.05 -11.94 7.35
C GLY A 229 -7.95 -11.66 6.14
N GLN A 230 -8.56 -10.47 6.05
CA GLN A 230 -9.48 -10.13 4.97
C GLN A 230 -8.80 -9.35 3.85
N ILE A 231 -9.30 -9.55 2.63
CA ILE A 231 -8.92 -8.79 1.44
C ILE A 231 -10.18 -8.11 0.91
N ILE A 232 -10.15 -6.79 0.83
CA ILE A 232 -11.20 -6.01 0.19
C ILE A 232 -10.74 -5.65 -1.22
N PHE A 233 -11.47 -6.14 -2.23
CA PHE A 233 -11.26 -5.72 -3.61
C PHE A 233 -11.99 -4.41 -3.87
N VAL A 234 -11.22 -3.40 -4.29
CA VAL A 234 -11.73 -2.08 -4.68
C VAL A 234 -11.31 -1.87 -6.13
N ASP A 235 -12.00 -2.55 -7.03
CA ASP A 235 -11.58 -2.74 -8.41
C ASP A 235 -12.73 -2.55 -9.42
N SER A 236 -13.88 -2.06 -8.98
CA SER A 236 -15.08 -1.90 -9.82
C SER A 236 -15.50 -3.18 -10.58
N GLY A 237 -15.06 -4.34 -10.07
CA GLY A 237 -15.30 -5.65 -10.70
C GLY A 237 -14.28 -6.01 -11.78
N GLU A 238 -13.20 -5.25 -11.97
CA GLU A 238 -12.16 -5.48 -12.98
C GLU A 238 -11.61 -6.92 -12.94
N ARG A 239 -11.47 -7.52 -11.76
CA ARG A 239 -11.01 -8.90 -11.59
C ARG A 239 -11.89 -9.97 -12.26
N PHE A 240 -13.11 -9.62 -12.67
CA PHE A 240 -14.01 -10.53 -13.41
C PHE A 240 -13.73 -10.51 -14.90
N LEU A 241 -12.96 -9.55 -15.40
CA LEU A 241 -12.57 -9.47 -16.81
C LEU A 241 -11.40 -10.42 -17.06
N SER A 242 -11.50 -11.23 -18.13
CA SER A 242 -10.36 -12.05 -18.57
C SER A 242 -9.49 -11.25 -19.54
N ARG A 243 -8.32 -10.80 -19.06
CA ARG A 243 -7.35 -10.07 -19.88
C ARG A 243 -6.17 -10.96 -20.26
N LYS A 244 -5.79 -10.95 -21.53
CA LYS A 244 -4.62 -11.68 -22.04
C LYS A 244 -3.32 -10.95 -21.80
N ARG A 245 -3.35 -9.63 -21.73
CA ARG A 245 -2.25 -8.72 -21.46
C ARG A 245 -2.63 -7.77 -20.33
N ASP A 246 -1.68 -7.01 -19.84
CA ASP A 246 -1.99 -5.93 -18.91
C ASP A 246 -2.87 -4.87 -19.58
N VAL A 247 -3.75 -4.26 -18.81
CA VAL A 247 -4.71 -3.26 -19.31
C VAL A 247 -4.02 -2.10 -20.03
N VAL A 248 -2.82 -1.73 -19.61
CA VAL A 248 -2.00 -0.71 -20.27
C VAL A 248 -1.76 -1.06 -21.73
N PHE A 249 -1.47 -2.32 -22.07
CA PHE A 249 -1.22 -2.75 -23.45
C PHE A 249 -2.51 -2.98 -24.26
N GLU A 250 -3.62 -3.30 -23.60
CA GLU A 250 -4.89 -3.55 -24.28
C GLU A 250 -5.66 -2.26 -24.62
N THR A 251 -5.41 -1.17 -23.87
CA THR A 251 -6.15 0.08 -24.05
C THR A 251 -5.44 1.16 -24.87
N GLU A 252 -4.13 0.99 -25.12
CA GLU A 252 -3.34 1.89 -25.97
C GLU A 252 -3.35 1.49 -27.47
N SER A 253 -4.03 0.42 -27.84
CA SER A 253 -4.15 -0.10 -29.23
C SER A 253 -5.34 0.49 -29.98
#